data_c5272610b9a069612997799024a0481b
#
_entry.id   c5272610b9a069612997799024a0481b
#
_cell.length_a   1.000
_cell.length_b   1.000
_cell.length_c   1.000
_cell.angle_alpha   90.00
_cell.angle_beta   90.00
_cell.angle_gamma   90.00
#
_symmetry.space_group_name_H-M   'P 1'
#
loop_
_entity.id
_entity.type
_entity.pdbx_description
1 polymer ?
#
loop_
_entity_poly.entity_id
_entity_poly.type
_entity_poly.pdbx_seq_one_letter_code
_entity_poly.pdbx_strand_id
1 'polypeptide(L)'
;MKLKTLMKGAAAAAALGLGAVAAQAEYPEKPVNFIVPWPPGDLEDVLTRMIAEDFQNEYGVAAAVVNKPGGGGGPFPGAIEVANAPSDGYTIGSFVIGVPVMGHQIDIPPLTPEKFDPLGIFLTYPFVIATSGDAPYSTMEELAAYAKENDVALGHFGDVLTPTQVTKAYAKNAGFEWGSDAAFDALDCNTLASGDADVINTTLQLVLPCLDQVKVLVSITDQRIPLVPDAPTIGELDESLNIALWNGLFVTKDTPQDVRDKIIAVAEKTVMSERAQNVAKETGALVYWQSADDSAARVANDIGTMARISGLLSE
;
A
#
# COMPACT_ATOMS: atom_id res chain seq x y z
N MET A 1 63.78 -54.22 -51.97
CA MET A 1 64.79 -53.28 -51.44
C MET A 1 64.38 -51.84 -51.81
N LYS A 2 64.18 -51.03 -50.91
CA LYS A 2 63.94 -49.61 -50.81
C LYS A 2 62.62 -49.29 -50.10
N LEU A 3 62.81 -48.94 -48.85
CA LEU A 3 61.83 -48.41 -47.93
C LEU A 3 61.36 -47.04 -48.44
N LYS A 4 60.05 -46.81 -48.50
CA LYS A 4 59.46 -45.45 -48.66
C LYS A 4 58.71 -45.03 -47.41
N THR A 5 59.27 -44.09 -46.75
CA THR A 5 58.72 -43.40 -45.60
C THR A 5 57.50 -42.58 -46.00
N LEU A 6 56.35 -42.88 -45.40
CA LEU A 6 55.17 -41.99 -45.50
C LEU A 6 55.15 -41.03 -44.32
N MET A 7 55.29 -39.75 -44.59
CA MET A 7 55.01 -38.70 -43.67
C MET A 7 53.47 -38.49 -43.58
N LYS A 8 52.92 -38.70 -42.39
CA LYS A 8 51.53 -38.34 -42.11
C LYS A 8 51.53 -36.90 -41.57
N GLY A 9 50.95 -36.02 -42.36
CA GLY A 9 50.62 -34.63 -41.92
C GLY A 9 49.38 -34.66 -41.03
N ALA A 10 49.53 -34.23 -39.78
CA ALA A 10 48.42 -33.96 -38.91
C ALA A 10 47.89 -32.58 -39.16
N ALA A 11 46.71 -32.46 -39.74
CA ALA A 11 45.94 -31.21 -39.80
C ALA A 11 45.24 -30.99 -38.44
N ALA A 12 45.71 -30.01 -37.66
CA ALA A 12 45.05 -29.56 -36.47
C ALA A 12 43.87 -28.63 -36.86
N ALA A 13 42.66 -29.14 -36.78
CA ALA A 13 41.45 -28.32 -36.86
C ALA A 13 41.24 -27.57 -35.55
N ALA A 14 41.59 -26.30 -35.49
CA ALA A 14 41.24 -25.40 -34.39
C ALA A 14 39.74 -25.08 -34.50
N ALA A 15 38.92 -25.81 -33.70
CA ALA A 15 37.51 -25.44 -33.50
C ALA A 15 37.45 -24.16 -32.64
N LEU A 16 37.26 -23.02 -33.30
CA LEU A 16 36.85 -21.77 -32.65
C LEU A 16 35.43 -21.99 -32.13
N GLY A 17 35.30 -22.35 -30.83
CA GLY A 17 34.05 -22.27 -30.09
C GLY A 17 33.66 -20.83 -29.90
N LEU A 18 32.89 -20.28 -30.83
CA LEU A 18 32.11 -19.08 -30.58
C LEU A 18 31.07 -19.42 -29.54
N GLY A 19 31.39 -19.20 -28.24
CA GLY A 19 30.41 -19.11 -27.20
C GLY A 19 29.44 -18.00 -27.60
N ALA A 20 28.27 -18.37 -28.10
CA ALA A 20 27.15 -17.46 -28.18
C ALA A 20 26.84 -17.04 -26.73
N VAL A 21 27.34 -15.90 -26.30
CA VAL A 21 26.76 -15.19 -25.17
C VAL A 21 25.33 -14.92 -25.64
N ALA A 22 24.38 -15.72 -25.13
CA ALA A 22 22.98 -15.39 -25.29
C ALA A 22 22.84 -13.99 -24.74
N ALA A 23 22.67 -13.00 -25.61
CA ALA A 23 22.27 -11.67 -25.18
C ALA A 23 20.97 -11.90 -24.42
N GLN A 24 21.04 -11.81 -23.09
CA GLN A 24 19.85 -11.84 -22.26
C GLN A 24 19.06 -10.65 -22.71
N ALA A 25 17.89 -10.94 -23.26
CA ALA A 25 17.00 -9.92 -23.78
C ALA A 25 16.78 -8.86 -22.71
N GLU A 26 16.92 -7.59 -23.08
CA GLU A 26 16.91 -6.50 -22.11
C GLU A 26 15.48 -6.22 -21.66
N TYR A 27 15.20 -6.46 -20.37
CA TYR A 27 13.89 -6.12 -19.78
C TYR A 27 13.62 -4.60 -19.94
N PRO A 28 12.36 -4.17 -20.26
CA PRO A 28 11.24 -5.00 -20.69
C PRO A 28 11.18 -5.16 -22.23
N GLU A 29 10.84 -6.37 -22.72
CA GLU A 29 10.64 -6.67 -24.15
C GLU A 29 9.19 -6.93 -24.53
N LYS A 30 8.33 -7.12 -23.55
CA LYS A 30 6.90 -7.42 -23.70
C LYS A 30 6.07 -6.56 -22.74
N PRO A 31 4.74 -6.50 -22.91
CA PRO A 31 3.87 -5.73 -22.03
C PRO A 31 4.03 -6.07 -20.55
N VAL A 32 3.97 -5.05 -19.69
CA VAL A 32 4.03 -5.14 -18.23
C VAL A 32 2.64 -4.85 -17.65
N ASN A 33 2.23 -5.60 -16.65
CA ASN A 33 0.97 -5.41 -15.94
C ASN A 33 1.21 -4.95 -14.50
N PHE A 34 0.57 -3.85 -14.14
CA PHE A 34 0.46 -3.38 -12.76
C PHE A 34 -0.90 -3.84 -12.22
N ILE A 35 -0.88 -4.77 -11.29
CA ILE A 35 -2.10 -5.31 -10.68
C ILE A 35 -2.47 -4.44 -9.49
N VAL A 36 -3.62 -3.79 -9.57
CA VAL A 36 -4.23 -3.01 -8.49
C VAL A 36 -5.42 -3.81 -7.96
N PRO A 37 -5.36 -4.36 -6.74
CA PRO A 37 -6.43 -5.21 -6.22
C PRO A 37 -7.61 -4.41 -5.62
N TRP A 38 -7.85 -3.21 -6.11
CA TRP A 38 -8.91 -2.31 -5.72
C TRP A 38 -9.63 -1.73 -6.94
N PRO A 39 -10.83 -1.14 -6.77
CA PRO A 39 -11.55 -0.49 -7.86
C PRO A 39 -10.76 0.63 -8.54
N PRO A 40 -11.04 0.92 -9.81
CA PRO A 40 -10.42 2.05 -10.48
C PRO A 40 -10.90 3.39 -9.90
N GLY A 41 -9.97 4.35 -9.82
CA GLY A 41 -10.23 5.72 -9.38
C GLY A 41 -9.80 6.03 -7.95
N ASP A 42 -9.43 5.04 -7.16
CA ASP A 42 -8.83 5.25 -5.85
C ASP A 42 -7.40 5.81 -5.96
N LEU A 43 -6.85 6.34 -4.86
CA LEU A 43 -5.55 7.04 -4.88
C LEU A 43 -4.41 6.18 -5.42
N GLU A 44 -4.34 4.91 -5.03
CA GLU A 44 -3.33 3.97 -5.52
C GLU A 44 -3.51 3.66 -7.00
N ASP A 45 -4.74 3.56 -7.49
CA ASP A 45 -5.02 3.34 -8.91
C ASP A 45 -4.56 4.54 -9.75
N VAL A 46 -4.91 5.76 -9.32
CA VAL A 46 -4.50 7.00 -9.99
C VAL A 46 -2.97 7.11 -10.08
N LEU A 47 -2.27 6.93 -8.96
CA LEU A 47 -0.80 7.02 -8.91
C LEU A 47 -0.14 5.87 -9.69
N THR A 48 -0.68 4.65 -9.60
CA THR A 48 -0.15 3.49 -10.35
C THR A 48 -0.34 3.68 -11.86
N ARG A 49 -1.43 4.31 -12.31
CA ARG A 49 -1.61 4.67 -13.75
C ARG A 49 -0.59 5.68 -14.21
N MET A 50 -0.24 6.66 -13.38
CA MET A 50 0.83 7.60 -13.72
C MET A 50 2.17 6.87 -13.86
N ILE A 51 2.48 5.92 -12.96
CA ILE A 51 3.71 5.11 -13.03
C ILE A 51 3.71 4.25 -14.31
N ALA A 52 2.60 3.58 -14.62
CA ALA A 52 2.48 2.73 -15.80
C ALA A 52 2.64 3.55 -17.10
N GLU A 53 2.04 4.75 -17.16
CA GLU A 53 2.18 5.67 -18.29
C GLU A 53 3.65 6.09 -18.49
N ASP A 54 4.33 6.49 -17.42
CA ASP A 54 5.74 6.89 -17.51
C ASP A 54 6.64 5.69 -17.85
N PHE A 55 6.31 4.49 -17.35
CA PHE A 55 7.02 3.26 -17.69
C PHE A 55 6.89 2.94 -19.20
N GLN A 56 5.67 3.07 -19.74
CA GLN A 56 5.44 2.90 -21.18
C GLN A 56 6.22 3.94 -22.01
N ASN A 57 6.24 5.19 -21.56
CA ASN A 57 6.96 6.26 -22.23
C ASN A 57 8.49 6.06 -22.22
N GLU A 58 9.03 5.57 -21.10
CA GLU A 58 10.47 5.35 -20.92
C GLU A 58 10.99 4.17 -21.76
N TYR A 59 10.24 3.04 -21.77
CA TYR A 59 10.72 1.80 -22.38
C TYR A 59 10.05 1.45 -23.71
N GLY A 60 9.02 2.16 -24.14
CA GLY A 60 8.34 1.92 -25.42
C GLY A 60 7.54 0.60 -25.49
N VAL A 61 7.30 -0.04 -24.35
CA VAL A 61 6.45 -1.24 -24.24
C VAL A 61 5.13 -0.89 -23.56
N ALA A 62 4.06 -1.61 -23.90
CA ALA A 62 2.78 -1.37 -23.25
C ALA A 62 2.87 -1.67 -21.74
N ALA A 63 2.37 -0.76 -20.92
CA ALA A 63 2.24 -0.94 -19.49
C ALA A 63 0.77 -0.68 -19.08
N ALA A 64 0.10 -1.71 -18.57
CA ALA A 64 -1.32 -1.66 -18.25
C ALA A 64 -1.56 -1.74 -16.75
N VAL A 65 -2.49 -0.93 -16.24
CA VAL A 65 -3.04 -1.12 -14.90
C VAL A 65 -4.28 -2.01 -15.00
N VAL A 66 -4.27 -3.11 -14.27
CA VAL A 66 -5.33 -4.10 -14.24
C VAL A 66 -5.93 -4.14 -12.83
N ASN A 67 -7.15 -3.62 -12.70
CA ASN A 67 -7.87 -3.65 -11.43
C ASN A 67 -8.47 -5.04 -11.20
N LYS A 68 -8.17 -5.63 -10.04
CA LYS A 68 -8.67 -6.96 -9.62
C LYS A 68 -9.19 -6.94 -8.20
N PRO A 69 -10.27 -6.19 -7.93
CA PRO A 69 -10.88 -6.15 -6.61
C PRO A 69 -11.49 -7.51 -6.27
N GLY A 70 -11.45 -7.87 -4.98
CA GLY A 70 -12.16 -9.03 -4.45
C GLY A 70 -13.59 -8.70 -4.10
N GLY A 71 -14.48 -9.67 -4.26
CA GLY A 71 -15.83 -9.60 -3.70
C GLY A 71 -15.77 -9.61 -2.17
N GLY A 72 -16.62 -8.82 -1.51
CA GLY A 72 -16.67 -8.79 -0.04
C GLY A 72 -15.52 -8.06 0.65
N GLY A 73 -14.83 -7.17 -0.06
CA GLY A 73 -13.94 -6.17 0.57
C GLY A 73 -12.50 -6.61 0.82
N GLY A 74 -11.95 -7.54 0.03
CA GLY A 74 -10.55 -7.91 0.20
C GLY A 74 -9.71 -7.76 -1.07
N PRO A 75 -8.42 -7.40 -0.97
CA PRO A 75 -7.51 -7.25 -2.11
C PRO A 75 -6.93 -8.58 -2.62
N PHE A 76 -7.41 -9.70 -2.10
CA PHE A 76 -6.70 -10.99 -2.18
C PHE A 76 -6.66 -11.61 -3.57
N PRO A 77 -7.69 -11.57 -4.44
CA PRO A 77 -7.62 -12.17 -5.77
C PRO A 77 -6.48 -11.60 -6.63
N GLY A 78 -6.34 -10.27 -6.68
CA GLY A 78 -5.24 -9.62 -7.39
C GLY A 78 -3.87 -9.91 -6.75
N ALA A 79 -3.79 -9.94 -5.43
CA ALA A 79 -2.58 -10.28 -4.71
C ALA A 79 -2.13 -11.73 -4.95
N ILE A 80 -3.05 -12.69 -4.96
CA ILE A 80 -2.80 -14.10 -5.28
C ILE A 80 -2.27 -14.26 -6.71
N GLU A 81 -2.80 -13.49 -7.67
CA GLU A 81 -2.28 -13.51 -9.03
C GLU A 81 -0.81 -13.09 -9.07
N VAL A 82 -0.45 -11.99 -8.42
CA VAL A 82 0.95 -11.55 -8.35
C VAL A 82 1.81 -12.59 -7.63
N ALA A 83 1.35 -13.17 -6.52
CA ALA A 83 2.09 -14.18 -5.77
C ALA A 83 2.41 -15.45 -6.58
N ASN A 84 1.58 -15.76 -7.58
CA ASN A 84 1.75 -16.91 -8.49
C ASN A 84 2.41 -16.53 -9.82
N ALA A 85 2.73 -15.26 -10.03
CA ALA A 85 3.40 -14.83 -11.25
C ALA A 85 4.88 -15.25 -11.28
N PRO A 86 5.48 -15.39 -12.47
CA PRO A 86 6.92 -15.58 -12.60
C PRO A 86 7.71 -14.41 -11.98
N SER A 87 8.90 -14.68 -11.45
CA SER A 87 9.81 -13.66 -10.92
C SER A 87 10.58 -12.97 -12.07
N ASP A 88 9.86 -12.44 -13.06
CA ASP A 88 10.43 -11.83 -14.27
C ASP A 88 10.11 -10.32 -14.40
N GLY A 89 9.40 -9.76 -13.42
CA GLY A 89 9.06 -8.33 -13.38
C GLY A 89 7.93 -7.89 -14.30
N TYR A 90 7.29 -8.79 -15.04
CA TYR A 90 6.18 -8.43 -15.93
C TYR A 90 4.80 -8.37 -15.26
N THR A 91 4.74 -8.78 -14.00
CA THR A 91 3.56 -8.66 -13.14
C THR A 91 3.97 -7.98 -11.84
N ILE A 92 3.54 -6.75 -11.66
CA ILE A 92 3.89 -5.89 -10.53
C ILE A 92 2.62 -5.66 -9.72
N GLY A 93 2.67 -5.88 -8.41
CA GLY A 93 1.56 -5.58 -7.52
C GLY A 93 1.64 -4.15 -6.99
N SER A 94 0.54 -3.41 -7.03
CA SER A 94 0.37 -2.16 -6.29
C SER A 94 -0.51 -2.47 -5.08
N PHE A 95 0.11 -2.67 -3.92
CA PHE A 95 -0.54 -3.26 -2.76
C PHE A 95 -0.68 -2.29 -1.60
N VAL A 96 -1.86 -2.26 -1.03
CA VAL A 96 -2.08 -1.66 0.30
C VAL A 96 -1.51 -2.58 1.39
N ILE A 97 -1.21 -1.99 2.53
CA ILE A 97 -0.68 -2.66 3.74
C ILE A 97 -1.38 -3.99 4.05
N GLY A 98 -2.69 -4.11 3.82
CA GLY A 98 -3.46 -5.32 4.10
C GLY A 98 -2.97 -6.56 3.36
N VAL A 99 -2.31 -6.43 2.20
CA VAL A 99 -1.77 -7.57 1.45
C VAL A 99 -0.50 -8.12 2.12
N PRO A 100 0.60 -7.36 2.24
CA PRO A 100 1.85 -7.92 2.77
C PRO A 100 1.85 -8.07 4.29
N VAL A 101 1.00 -7.34 5.02
CA VAL A 101 0.97 -7.37 6.49
C VAL A 101 -0.08 -8.33 7.03
N MET A 102 -1.29 -8.33 6.48
CA MET A 102 -2.40 -9.13 7.02
C MET A 102 -2.64 -10.44 6.28
N GLY A 103 -2.28 -10.52 5.00
CA GLY A 103 -2.61 -11.67 4.16
C GLY A 103 -2.19 -13.01 4.74
N HIS A 104 -1.05 -13.08 5.42
CA HIS A 104 -0.59 -14.29 6.10
C HIS A 104 -1.24 -14.52 7.48
N GLN A 105 -1.66 -13.46 8.18
CA GLN A 105 -2.29 -13.55 9.50
C GLN A 105 -3.70 -14.13 9.43
N ILE A 106 -4.38 -13.95 8.29
CA ILE A 106 -5.72 -14.50 8.02
C ILE A 106 -5.68 -15.81 7.21
N ASP A 107 -4.50 -16.45 7.14
CA ASP A 107 -4.27 -17.78 6.53
C ASP A 107 -4.75 -17.88 5.08
N ILE A 108 -4.40 -16.89 4.24
CA ILE A 108 -4.65 -16.93 2.79
C ILE A 108 -3.38 -17.40 2.06
N PRO A 109 -3.26 -18.67 1.73
CA PRO A 109 -2.18 -19.13 0.84
C PRO A 109 -2.43 -18.59 -0.59
N PRO A 110 -1.42 -18.08 -1.30
CA PRO A 110 0.01 -18.07 -1.02
C PRO A 110 0.54 -16.73 -0.46
N LEU A 111 -0.31 -15.93 0.19
CA LEU A 111 0.07 -14.59 0.67
C LEU A 111 0.91 -14.67 1.95
N THR A 112 2.20 -14.93 1.80
CA THR A 112 3.17 -14.89 2.90
C THR A 112 4.17 -13.75 2.67
N PRO A 113 4.75 -13.18 3.74
CA PRO A 113 5.71 -12.08 3.61
C PRO A 113 6.88 -12.41 2.69
N GLU A 114 7.29 -13.70 2.63
CA GLU A 114 8.41 -14.17 1.83
C GLU A 114 8.09 -14.27 0.34
N LYS A 115 6.83 -14.08 -0.06
CA LYS A 115 6.42 -14.15 -1.47
C LYS A 115 6.72 -12.88 -2.26
N PHE A 116 6.84 -11.77 -1.56
CA PHE A 116 6.95 -10.47 -2.19
C PHE A 116 8.22 -9.76 -1.74
N ASP A 117 8.85 -9.07 -2.68
CA ASP A 117 9.85 -8.07 -2.39
C ASP A 117 9.26 -6.68 -2.69
N PRO A 118 9.27 -5.75 -1.74
CA PRO A 118 8.88 -4.38 -1.99
C PRO A 118 9.88 -3.71 -2.93
N LEU A 119 9.36 -2.93 -3.86
CA LEU A 119 10.14 -2.01 -4.69
C LEU A 119 10.21 -0.62 -4.06
N GLY A 120 9.12 -0.22 -3.42
CA GLY A 120 9.01 1.04 -2.69
C GLY A 120 7.58 1.30 -2.24
N ILE A 121 7.42 1.92 -1.09
CA ILE A 121 6.15 2.48 -0.61
C ILE A 121 6.07 3.93 -1.10
N PHE A 122 4.93 4.34 -1.66
CA PHE A 122 4.81 5.64 -2.32
C PHE A 122 3.61 6.47 -1.90
N LEU A 123 2.70 5.91 -1.09
CA LEU A 123 1.47 6.56 -0.68
C LEU A 123 1.17 6.21 0.78
N THR A 124 0.84 7.20 1.61
CA THR A 124 0.07 7.02 2.84
C THR A 124 -1.29 7.68 2.65
N TYR A 125 -2.35 6.89 2.89
CA TYR A 125 -3.72 7.36 2.79
C TYR A 125 -4.04 8.31 3.94
N PRO A 126 -4.78 9.41 3.68
CA PRO A 126 -5.07 10.41 4.68
C PRO A 126 -6.25 10.00 5.58
N PHE A 127 -6.16 8.83 6.24
CA PHE A 127 -7.20 8.41 7.17
C PHE A 127 -7.24 9.29 8.41
N VAL A 128 -8.45 9.65 8.80
CA VAL A 128 -8.72 10.50 9.95
C VAL A 128 -9.89 9.95 10.78
N ILE A 129 -9.91 10.29 12.05
CA ILE A 129 -11.08 10.18 12.89
C ILE A 129 -11.68 11.59 12.99
N ALA A 130 -12.92 11.74 12.54
CA ALA A 130 -13.59 13.02 12.48
C ALA A 130 -14.97 12.97 13.14
N THR A 131 -15.45 14.12 13.59
CA THR A 131 -16.76 14.29 14.22
C THR A 131 -17.39 15.62 13.77
N SER A 132 -18.68 15.81 14.05
CA SER A 132 -19.37 17.08 13.80
C SER A 132 -18.69 18.24 14.54
N GLY A 133 -18.69 19.43 13.93
CA GLY A 133 -18.21 20.66 14.55
C GLY A 133 -18.94 21.00 15.85
N ASP A 134 -20.18 20.56 16.01
CA ASP A 134 -21.01 20.78 17.20
C ASP A 134 -20.82 19.72 18.30
N ALA A 135 -19.98 18.68 18.06
CA ALA A 135 -19.70 17.66 19.05
C ALA A 135 -19.12 18.25 20.34
N PRO A 136 -19.47 17.70 21.54
CA PRO A 136 -19.05 18.25 22.84
C PRO A 136 -17.57 17.96 23.16
N TYR A 137 -16.81 17.39 22.22
CA TYR A 137 -15.40 17.07 22.32
C TYR A 137 -14.65 17.57 21.08
N SER A 138 -13.36 17.84 21.24
CA SER A 138 -12.48 18.36 20.17
C SER A 138 -11.13 17.63 20.07
N THR A 139 -10.87 16.69 20.97
CA THR A 139 -9.69 15.82 20.97
C THR A 139 -10.08 14.38 21.22
N MET A 140 -9.19 13.44 20.96
CA MET A 140 -9.42 12.01 21.25
C MET A 140 -9.53 11.75 22.76
N GLU A 141 -8.83 12.51 23.61
CA GLU A 141 -8.91 12.42 25.06
C GLU A 141 -10.26 12.91 25.59
N GLU A 142 -10.76 14.03 25.04
CA GLU A 142 -12.10 14.54 25.39
C GLU A 142 -13.19 13.58 24.91
N LEU A 143 -13.06 13.01 23.71
CA LEU A 143 -13.94 11.96 23.22
C LEU A 143 -13.93 10.74 24.15
N ALA A 144 -12.75 10.26 24.58
CA ALA A 144 -12.62 9.14 25.48
C ALA A 144 -13.27 9.41 26.86
N ALA A 145 -13.14 10.64 27.37
CA ALA A 145 -13.81 11.04 28.61
C ALA A 145 -15.34 11.08 28.45
N TYR A 146 -15.83 11.63 27.34
CA TYR A 146 -17.26 11.71 27.03
C TYR A 146 -17.90 10.33 26.83
N ALA A 147 -17.23 9.44 26.09
CA ALA A 147 -17.74 8.10 25.76
C ALA A 147 -17.80 7.15 26.95
N LYS A 148 -17.16 7.46 28.09
CA LYS A 148 -17.32 6.69 29.34
C LYS A 148 -18.68 6.87 30.00
N GLU A 149 -19.38 7.95 29.69
CA GLU A 149 -20.65 8.32 30.29
C GLU A 149 -21.79 8.39 29.27
N ASN A 150 -21.47 8.35 27.96
CA ASN A 150 -22.42 8.52 26.89
C ASN A 150 -22.18 7.51 25.77
N ASP A 151 -23.24 7.07 25.12
CA ASP A 151 -23.15 6.26 23.92
C ASP A 151 -22.64 7.12 22.76
N VAL A 152 -21.60 6.65 22.06
CA VAL A 152 -21.03 7.29 20.87
C VAL A 152 -21.01 6.28 19.72
N ALA A 153 -21.66 6.60 18.61
CA ALA A 153 -21.75 5.75 17.43
C ALA A 153 -20.51 5.96 16.52
N LEU A 154 -19.80 4.87 16.22
CA LEU A 154 -18.68 4.87 15.28
C LEU A 154 -19.10 4.39 13.88
N GLY A 155 -18.86 5.21 12.86
CA GLY A 155 -18.93 4.80 11.46
C GLY A 155 -17.54 4.42 10.91
N HIS A 156 -17.44 3.30 10.17
CA HIS A 156 -16.20 2.82 9.57
C HIS A 156 -16.46 2.09 8.24
N PHE A 157 -15.42 1.86 7.41
CA PHE A 157 -15.56 1.15 6.13
C PHE A 157 -15.56 -0.38 6.26
N GLY A 158 -15.29 -0.93 7.41
CA GLY A 158 -15.28 -2.37 7.69
C GLY A 158 -14.37 -2.75 8.85
N ASP A 159 -14.79 -3.76 9.63
CA ASP A 159 -14.13 -4.16 10.87
C ASP A 159 -12.69 -4.64 10.71
N VAL A 160 -12.42 -5.32 9.61
CA VAL A 160 -11.10 -5.92 9.36
C VAL A 160 -10.07 -4.92 8.80
N LEU A 161 -10.50 -3.70 8.47
CA LEU A 161 -9.58 -2.71 7.92
C LEU A 161 -8.67 -2.14 9.01
N THR A 162 -7.41 -1.95 8.67
CA THR A 162 -6.39 -1.41 9.59
C THR A 162 -6.84 -0.13 10.31
N PRO A 163 -7.41 0.91 9.64
CA PRO A 163 -7.84 2.11 10.33
C PRO A 163 -8.93 1.86 11.38
N THR A 164 -9.88 0.96 11.09
CA THR A 164 -10.95 0.59 12.03
C THR A 164 -10.38 -0.14 13.25
N GLN A 165 -9.47 -1.09 13.03
CA GLN A 165 -8.83 -1.80 14.13
C GLN A 165 -8.00 -0.88 15.02
N VAL A 166 -7.26 0.06 14.44
CA VAL A 166 -6.53 1.08 15.19
C VAL A 166 -7.49 1.95 16.02
N THR A 167 -8.61 2.39 15.43
CA THR A 167 -9.62 3.19 16.12
C THR A 167 -10.23 2.43 17.32
N LYS A 168 -10.56 1.15 17.14
CA LYS A 168 -11.09 0.29 18.21
C LYS A 168 -10.03 0.00 19.28
N ALA A 169 -8.78 -0.23 18.87
CA ALA A 169 -7.67 -0.44 19.82
C ALA A 169 -7.40 0.81 20.67
N TYR A 170 -7.49 2.00 20.07
CA TYR A 170 -7.38 3.24 20.83
C TYR A 170 -8.48 3.34 21.91
N ALA A 171 -9.73 3.06 21.56
CA ALA A 171 -10.83 3.07 22.53
C ALA A 171 -10.55 2.14 23.71
N LYS A 172 -10.09 0.92 23.43
CA LYS A 172 -9.73 -0.06 24.46
C LYS A 172 -8.58 0.42 25.35
N ASN A 173 -7.51 0.97 24.78
CA ASN A 173 -6.38 1.53 25.52
C ASN A 173 -6.79 2.75 26.37
N ALA A 174 -7.69 3.60 25.85
CA ALA A 174 -8.22 4.77 26.55
C ALA A 174 -9.31 4.42 27.58
N GLY A 175 -9.74 3.15 27.64
CA GLY A 175 -10.69 2.61 28.62
C GLY A 175 -12.12 3.07 28.39
N PHE A 176 -12.57 3.13 27.14
CA PHE A 176 -13.98 3.31 26.78
C PHE A 176 -14.40 2.31 25.69
N GLU A 177 -15.70 2.14 25.54
CA GLU A 177 -16.32 1.34 24.49
C GLU A 177 -17.18 2.23 23.59
N TRP A 178 -17.25 1.89 22.32
CA TRP A 178 -18.19 2.53 21.40
C TRP A 178 -19.60 2.07 21.75
N GLY A 179 -20.56 2.99 21.85
CA GLY A 179 -21.97 2.66 22.10
C GLY A 179 -22.58 1.82 21.00
N SER A 180 -22.17 2.08 19.75
CA SER A 180 -22.41 1.24 18.57
C SER A 180 -21.32 1.45 17.54
N ASP A 181 -21.15 0.48 16.63
CA ASP A 181 -20.32 0.65 15.44
C ASP A 181 -20.98 0.02 14.21
N ALA A 182 -20.81 0.63 13.07
CA ALA A 182 -21.38 0.17 11.82
C ALA A 182 -20.46 0.42 10.61
N ALA A 183 -20.50 -0.52 9.67
CA ALA A 183 -19.83 -0.37 8.39
C ALA A 183 -20.74 0.38 7.39
N PHE A 184 -20.14 1.34 6.69
CA PHE A 184 -20.80 2.17 5.68
C PHE A 184 -20.07 2.06 4.34
N ASP A 185 -20.82 2.18 3.24
CA ASP A 185 -20.24 2.28 1.90
C ASP A 185 -19.63 3.66 1.62
N ALA A 186 -20.11 4.70 2.29
CA ALA A 186 -19.56 6.05 2.25
C ALA A 186 -19.59 6.68 3.65
N LEU A 187 -18.51 7.36 4.02
CA LEU A 187 -18.34 8.08 5.29
C LEU A 187 -17.87 9.49 4.96
N ASP A 188 -18.83 10.37 4.72
CA ASP A 188 -18.60 11.73 4.26
C ASP A 188 -19.30 12.77 5.15
N CYS A 189 -19.37 14.00 4.68
CA CYS A 189 -20.05 15.10 5.33
C CYS A 189 -21.51 14.77 5.70
N ASN A 190 -22.21 14.01 4.85
CA ASN A 190 -23.62 13.71 5.07
C ASN A 190 -23.81 12.72 6.23
N THR A 191 -22.91 11.78 6.41
CA THR A 191 -22.96 10.79 7.49
C THR A 191 -22.94 11.48 8.87
N LEU A 192 -22.09 12.50 9.03
CA LEU A 192 -22.04 13.30 10.27
C LEU A 192 -23.24 14.24 10.39
N ALA A 193 -23.66 14.87 9.28
CA ALA A 193 -24.77 15.83 9.28
C ALA A 193 -26.14 15.15 9.54
N SER A 194 -26.32 13.89 9.10
CA SER A 194 -27.55 13.13 9.38
C SER A 194 -27.62 12.55 10.80
N GLY A 195 -26.47 12.43 11.47
CA GLY A 195 -26.37 11.76 12.76
C GLY A 195 -26.40 10.23 12.65
N ASP A 196 -26.11 9.68 11.48
CA ASP A 196 -25.98 8.21 11.30
C ASP A 196 -24.78 7.66 12.06
N ALA A 197 -23.77 8.51 12.29
CA ALA A 197 -22.65 8.25 13.19
C ALA A 197 -22.22 9.56 13.88
N ASP A 198 -21.79 9.48 15.14
CA ASP A 198 -21.24 10.61 15.90
C ASP A 198 -19.77 10.86 15.56
N VAL A 199 -19.05 9.77 15.30
CA VAL A 199 -17.63 9.74 14.92
C VAL A 199 -17.45 8.85 13.71
N ILE A 200 -16.67 9.31 12.74
CA ILE A 200 -16.37 8.52 11.55
C ILE A 200 -14.85 8.30 11.41
N ASN A 201 -14.48 7.07 11.08
CA ASN A 201 -13.15 6.72 10.61
C ASN A 201 -13.18 6.72 9.08
N THR A 202 -12.63 7.76 8.47
CA THR A 202 -12.76 8.03 7.03
C THR A 202 -11.46 8.56 6.43
N THR A 203 -11.44 8.80 5.12
CA THR A 203 -10.34 9.53 4.48
C THR A 203 -10.64 11.04 4.44
N LEU A 204 -9.63 11.87 4.65
CA LEU A 204 -9.77 13.33 4.72
C LEU A 204 -10.48 13.90 3.49
N GLN A 205 -10.20 13.38 2.30
CA GLN A 205 -10.82 13.83 1.05
C GLN A 205 -12.35 13.77 1.06
N LEU A 206 -12.97 12.87 1.81
CA LEU A 206 -14.43 12.73 1.88
C LEU A 206 -15.08 13.77 2.79
N VAL A 207 -14.31 14.39 3.66
CA VAL A 207 -14.77 15.48 4.57
C VAL A 207 -14.22 16.85 4.21
N LEU A 208 -13.32 16.96 3.21
CA LEU A 208 -12.82 18.24 2.72
C LEU A 208 -13.95 19.22 2.31
N PRO A 209 -15.05 18.78 1.66
CA PRO A 209 -16.13 19.68 1.28
C PRO A 209 -16.82 20.39 2.46
N CYS A 210 -16.73 19.85 3.68
CA CYS A 210 -17.32 20.41 4.90
C CYS A 210 -16.30 20.56 6.03
N LEU A 211 -15.03 20.75 5.70
CA LEU A 211 -13.96 20.78 6.71
C LEU A 211 -14.15 21.89 7.76
N ASP A 212 -14.86 22.96 7.43
CA ASP A 212 -15.27 24.01 8.33
C ASP A 212 -16.42 23.65 9.29
N GLN A 213 -17.09 22.53 9.07
CA GLN A 213 -18.21 22.03 9.84
C GLN A 213 -17.88 20.72 10.60
N VAL A 214 -16.65 20.24 10.50
CA VAL A 214 -16.19 19.03 11.18
C VAL A 214 -14.95 19.32 12.02
N LYS A 215 -14.71 18.47 13.00
CA LYS A 215 -13.46 18.43 13.76
C LYS A 215 -12.71 17.16 13.39
N VAL A 216 -11.47 17.29 12.92
CA VAL A 216 -10.55 16.17 12.75
C VAL A 216 -9.83 15.97 14.07
N LEU A 217 -10.15 14.87 14.77
CA LEU A 217 -9.64 14.57 16.11
C LEU A 217 -8.21 14.01 16.08
N VAL A 218 -7.91 13.18 15.07
CA VAL A 218 -6.61 12.52 14.91
C VAL A 218 -6.46 12.01 13.48
N SER A 219 -5.24 11.92 12.98
CA SER A 219 -4.92 11.21 11.74
C SER A 219 -4.30 9.83 12.02
N ILE A 220 -4.64 8.84 11.19
CA ILE A 220 -4.02 7.50 11.20
C ILE A 220 -2.95 7.49 10.12
N THR A 221 -1.92 8.29 10.34
CA THR A 221 -0.78 8.51 9.45
C THR A 221 0.50 8.54 10.29
N ASP A 222 1.64 8.34 9.65
CA ASP A 222 2.97 8.38 10.27
C ASP A 222 3.52 9.81 10.46
N GLN A 223 2.86 10.80 9.85
CA GLN A 223 3.14 12.22 10.05
C GLN A 223 1.83 13.03 9.91
N ARG A 224 1.79 14.22 10.49
CA ARG A 224 0.61 15.09 10.41
C ARG A 224 0.29 15.45 8.97
N ILE A 225 -1.01 15.46 8.65
CA ILE A 225 -1.50 15.83 7.31
C ILE A 225 -1.42 17.35 7.16
N PRO A 226 -0.72 17.88 6.12
CA PRO A 226 -0.55 19.34 5.96
C PRO A 226 -1.85 20.15 5.85
N LEU A 227 -2.94 19.55 5.37
CA LEU A 227 -4.25 20.21 5.27
C LEU A 227 -4.96 20.36 6.62
N VAL A 228 -4.59 19.57 7.63
CA VAL A 228 -5.14 19.57 8.99
C VAL A 228 -4.00 19.49 10.01
N PRO A 229 -3.08 20.47 10.04
CA PRO A 229 -1.83 20.38 10.80
C PRO A 229 -2.03 20.34 12.32
N ASP A 230 -3.19 20.77 12.81
CA ASP A 230 -3.53 20.77 14.24
C ASP A 230 -3.96 19.38 14.73
N ALA A 231 -4.42 18.48 13.83
CA ALA A 231 -4.76 17.11 14.18
C ALA A 231 -3.46 16.30 14.43
N PRO A 232 -3.28 15.74 15.64
CA PRO A 232 -2.14 14.86 15.92
C PRO A 232 -2.24 13.57 15.11
N THR A 233 -1.13 12.83 14.99
CA THR A 233 -1.18 11.45 14.51
C THR A 233 -1.59 10.52 15.66
N ILE A 234 -2.13 9.33 15.30
CA ILE A 234 -2.46 8.34 16.31
C ILE A 234 -1.21 7.89 17.11
N GLY A 235 -0.05 7.84 16.47
CA GLY A 235 1.22 7.52 17.10
C GLY A 235 1.71 8.58 18.09
N GLU A 236 1.32 9.86 17.93
CA GLU A 236 1.58 10.91 18.91
C GLU A 236 0.73 10.75 20.17
N LEU A 237 -0.45 10.14 20.07
CA LEU A 237 -1.36 9.87 21.19
C LEU A 237 -1.04 8.53 21.88
N ASP A 238 -0.71 7.51 21.10
CA ASP A 238 -0.38 6.18 21.57
C ASP A 238 0.65 5.53 20.62
N GLU A 239 1.91 5.49 21.06
CA GLU A 239 3.02 4.93 20.27
C GLU A 239 2.80 3.45 19.90
N SER A 240 2.05 2.70 20.70
CA SER A 240 1.74 1.29 20.43
C SER A 240 0.83 1.10 19.21
N LEU A 241 0.14 2.16 18.80
CA LEU A 241 -0.78 2.22 17.65
C LEU A 241 -0.15 2.95 16.45
N ASN A 242 1.15 3.24 16.50
CA ASN A 242 1.83 3.94 15.40
C ASN A 242 1.91 3.05 14.16
N ILE A 243 0.88 3.14 13.33
CA ILE A 243 0.75 2.48 12.04
C ILE A 243 -0.06 3.38 11.10
N ALA A 244 0.25 3.33 9.82
CA ALA A 244 -0.47 4.08 8.80
C ALA A 244 -0.93 3.16 7.67
N LEU A 245 -2.02 3.52 7.01
CA LEU A 245 -2.47 2.82 5.80
C LEU A 245 -1.68 3.33 4.60
N TRP A 246 -0.80 2.50 4.06
CA TRP A 246 0.07 2.83 2.94
C TRP A 246 -0.16 1.93 1.72
N ASN A 247 0.35 2.36 0.56
CA ASN A 247 0.43 1.56 -0.66
C ASN A 247 1.87 1.57 -1.20
N GLY A 248 2.28 0.45 -1.78
CA GLY A 248 3.60 0.27 -2.38
C GLY A 248 3.58 -0.62 -3.60
N LEU A 249 4.66 -0.56 -4.39
CA LEU A 249 4.91 -1.51 -5.47
C LEU A 249 5.67 -2.73 -4.95
N PHE A 250 5.24 -3.90 -5.41
CA PHE A 250 5.78 -5.20 -5.04
C PHE A 250 5.99 -6.08 -6.27
N VAL A 251 7.01 -6.91 -6.23
CA VAL A 251 7.23 -8.00 -7.19
C VAL A 251 7.34 -9.31 -6.44
N THR A 252 7.21 -10.42 -7.17
CA THR A 252 7.53 -11.75 -6.61
C THR A 252 8.99 -11.78 -6.18
N LYS A 253 9.26 -12.48 -5.07
CA LYS A 253 10.62 -12.72 -4.59
C LYS A 253 11.49 -13.31 -5.70
N ASP A 254 12.80 -13.03 -5.64
CA ASP A 254 13.80 -13.47 -6.62
C ASP A 254 13.67 -12.81 -8.02
N THR A 255 12.85 -11.77 -8.17
CA THR A 255 12.90 -10.91 -9.37
C THR A 255 14.31 -10.31 -9.52
N PRO A 256 14.96 -10.40 -10.70
CA PRO A 256 16.32 -9.91 -10.91
C PRO A 256 16.51 -8.45 -10.52
N GLN A 257 17.67 -8.10 -9.97
CA GLN A 257 17.92 -6.76 -9.45
C GLN A 257 17.86 -5.68 -10.54
N ASP A 258 18.39 -5.96 -11.71
CA ASP A 258 18.36 -5.03 -12.87
C ASP A 258 16.94 -4.75 -13.36
N VAL A 259 16.03 -5.73 -13.24
CA VAL A 259 14.59 -5.56 -13.50
C VAL A 259 13.95 -4.65 -12.44
N ARG A 260 14.25 -4.91 -11.16
CA ARG A 260 13.76 -4.11 -10.04
C ARG A 260 14.22 -2.65 -10.17
N ASP A 261 15.50 -2.43 -10.45
CA ASP A 261 16.10 -1.10 -10.58
C ASP A 261 15.41 -0.27 -11.67
N LYS A 262 15.05 -0.89 -12.80
CA LYS A 262 14.32 -0.23 -13.88
C LYS A 262 12.90 0.19 -13.47
N ILE A 263 12.18 -0.66 -12.74
CA ILE A 263 10.83 -0.34 -12.25
C ILE A 263 10.92 0.79 -11.20
N ILE A 264 11.84 0.67 -10.24
CA ILE A 264 12.08 1.65 -9.17
C ILE A 264 12.38 3.03 -9.78
N ALA A 265 13.31 3.11 -10.72
CA ALA A 265 13.74 4.38 -11.31
C ALA A 265 12.58 5.17 -11.93
N VAL A 266 11.66 4.48 -12.62
CA VAL A 266 10.48 5.13 -13.20
C VAL A 266 9.47 5.48 -12.11
N ALA A 267 9.19 4.56 -11.19
CA ALA A 267 8.19 4.76 -10.15
C ALA A 267 8.56 5.94 -9.24
N GLU A 268 9.79 6.00 -8.74
CA GLU A 268 10.30 7.09 -7.91
C GLU A 268 10.19 8.44 -8.64
N LYS A 269 10.69 8.52 -9.88
CA LYS A 269 10.61 9.74 -10.70
C LYS A 269 9.17 10.21 -10.90
N THR A 270 8.25 9.27 -11.17
CA THR A 270 6.83 9.58 -11.37
C THR A 270 6.17 10.10 -10.10
N VAL A 271 6.37 9.40 -9.00
CA VAL A 271 5.76 9.74 -7.69
C VAL A 271 6.27 11.10 -7.19
N MET A 272 7.54 11.42 -7.45
CA MET A 272 8.13 12.73 -7.09
C MET A 272 7.81 13.84 -8.11
N SER A 273 7.07 13.56 -9.19
CA SER A 273 6.68 14.55 -10.19
C SER A 273 5.62 15.50 -9.67
N GLU A 274 5.54 16.71 -10.27
CA GLU A 274 4.54 17.72 -9.90
C GLU A 274 3.10 17.19 -10.01
N ARG A 275 2.79 16.37 -11.04
CA ARG A 275 1.45 15.80 -11.23
C ARG A 275 1.05 14.86 -10.09
N ALA A 276 1.96 14.03 -9.60
CA ALA A 276 1.69 13.15 -8.46
C ALA A 276 1.60 13.93 -7.14
N GLN A 277 2.46 14.95 -6.96
CA GLN A 277 2.42 15.83 -5.79
C GLN A 277 1.17 16.73 -5.75
N ASN A 278 0.54 17.00 -6.88
CA ASN A 278 -0.74 17.71 -6.91
C ASN A 278 -1.88 16.83 -6.37
N VAL A 279 -1.86 15.51 -6.59
CA VAL A 279 -2.81 14.57 -5.95
C VAL A 279 -2.71 14.69 -4.42
N ALA A 280 -1.48 14.74 -3.87
CA ALA A 280 -1.28 14.93 -2.43
C ALA A 280 -1.91 16.23 -1.91
N LYS A 281 -1.70 17.35 -2.62
CA LYS A 281 -2.24 18.66 -2.23
C LYS A 281 -3.77 18.72 -2.27
N GLU A 282 -4.38 18.02 -3.23
CA GLU A 282 -5.83 18.04 -3.43
C GLU A 282 -6.58 17.10 -2.48
N THR A 283 -5.92 16.03 -2.01
CA THR A 283 -6.57 14.96 -1.24
C THR A 283 -6.13 14.90 0.22
N GLY A 284 -4.99 15.53 0.56
CA GLY A 284 -4.34 15.37 1.86
C GLY A 284 -3.54 14.09 2.00
N ALA A 285 -3.46 13.27 0.96
CA ALA A 285 -2.60 12.09 0.94
C ALA A 285 -1.12 12.48 1.07
N LEU A 286 -0.32 11.59 1.64
CA LEU A 286 1.12 11.76 1.66
C LEU A 286 1.70 10.94 0.50
N VAL A 287 2.24 11.64 -0.51
CA VAL A 287 2.84 11.03 -1.69
C VAL A 287 4.34 11.25 -1.64
N TYR A 288 5.10 10.16 -1.58
CA TYR A 288 6.55 10.14 -1.37
C TYR A 288 7.13 8.88 -1.98
N TRP A 289 8.45 8.71 -1.93
CA TRP A 289 9.10 7.45 -2.27
C TRP A 289 9.94 6.98 -1.08
N GLN A 290 9.63 5.78 -0.59
CA GLN A 290 10.42 5.07 0.40
C GLN A 290 11.19 3.95 -0.29
N SER A 291 12.49 3.84 -0.03
CA SER A 291 13.35 2.84 -0.66
C SER A 291 12.87 1.40 -0.44
N ALA A 292 13.33 0.47 -1.25
CA ALA A 292 13.00 -0.95 -1.11
C ALA A 292 13.39 -1.50 0.29
N ASP A 293 14.58 -1.14 0.78
CA ASP A 293 15.07 -1.60 2.09
C ASP A 293 14.25 -1.01 3.24
N ASP A 294 13.96 0.30 3.20
CA ASP A 294 13.13 0.95 4.21
C ASP A 294 11.69 0.43 4.17
N SER A 295 11.18 0.14 2.96
CA SER A 295 9.85 -0.47 2.77
C SER A 295 9.79 -1.88 3.34
N ALA A 296 10.83 -2.69 3.15
CA ALA A 296 10.91 -4.02 3.75
C ALA A 296 10.96 -3.96 5.29
N ALA A 297 11.73 -3.02 5.85
CA ALA A 297 11.80 -2.79 7.28
C ALA A 297 10.43 -2.34 7.83
N ARG A 298 9.72 -1.46 7.10
CA ARG A 298 8.37 -1.02 7.46
C ARG A 298 7.37 -2.17 7.46
N VAL A 299 7.33 -2.98 6.40
CA VAL A 299 6.46 -4.18 6.34
C VAL A 299 6.69 -5.09 7.54
N ALA A 300 7.96 -5.37 7.88
CA ALA A 300 8.30 -6.22 9.02
C ALA A 300 7.84 -5.62 10.37
N ASN A 301 7.99 -4.31 10.55
CA ASN A 301 7.50 -3.60 11.74
C ASN A 301 5.97 -3.65 11.84
N ASP A 302 5.29 -3.40 10.72
CA ASP A 302 3.83 -3.29 10.68
C ASP A 302 3.14 -4.64 10.89
N ILE A 303 3.77 -5.75 10.47
CA ILE A 303 3.34 -7.12 10.82
C ILE A 303 3.29 -7.28 12.36
N GLY A 304 4.34 -6.86 13.05
CA GLY A 304 4.40 -6.91 14.52
C GLY A 304 3.36 -6.01 15.19
N THR A 305 3.16 -4.81 14.65
CA THR A 305 2.18 -3.84 15.18
C THR A 305 0.75 -4.34 14.99
N MET A 306 0.40 -4.84 13.79
CA MET A 306 -0.94 -5.40 13.55
C MET A 306 -1.22 -6.65 14.38
N ALA A 307 -0.21 -7.50 14.60
CA ALA A 307 -0.37 -8.66 15.47
C ALA A 307 -0.70 -8.24 16.92
N ARG A 308 -0.05 -7.19 17.44
CA ARG A 308 -0.38 -6.63 18.78
C ARG A 308 -1.78 -6.05 18.82
N ILE A 309 -2.17 -5.25 17.82
CA ILE A 309 -3.51 -4.64 17.74
C ILE A 309 -4.58 -5.74 17.68
N SER A 310 -4.41 -6.74 16.81
CA SER A 310 -5.36 -7.87 16.71
C SER A 310 -5.43 -8.68 18.00
N GLY A 311 -4.30 -8.90 18.67
CA GLY A 311 -4.23 -9.56 19.98
C GLY A 311 -5.02 -8.77 21.02
N LEU A 312 -4.79 -7.46 21.11
CA LEU A 312 -5.52 -6.57 22.02
C LEU A 312 -7.04 -6.65 21.79
N LEU A 313 -7.50 -6.62 20.54
CA LEU A 313 -8.93 -6.65 20.22
C LEU A 313 -9.60 -8.01 20.44
N SER A 314 -8.82 -9.09 20.59
CA SER A 314 -9.31 -10.45 20.82
C SER A 314 -9.51 -10.78 22.31
N GLU A 315 -8.96 -9.99 23.22
CA GLU A 315 -9.14 -10.09 24.68
C GLU A 315 -10.46 -9.47 25.14
#